data_6d56de235584aeb0c0f10d94d56eda68
#
_entry.id   6d56de235584aeb0c0f10d94d56eda68
#
_cell.length_a   1.000
_cell.length_b   1.000
_cell.length_c   1.000
_cell.angle_alpha   90.00
_cell.angle_beta   90.00
_cell.angle_gamma   90.00
#
_symmetry.space_group_name_H-M   'P 1'
#
loop_
_entity.id
_entity.type
_entity.pdbx_description
1 polymer ?
#
loop_
_entity_poly.entity_id
_entity_poly.type
_entity_poly.pdbx_seq_one_letter_code
_entity_poly.pdbx_strand_id
1 'polypeptide(L)'
;MSKHNDKKHSGRKGVMGTFLALLLIGALAIAVPVIMQDMELNRDAAEYEELRQELATTAPVLTPDEPKPVDPAVNINIPDETETPDSETEESGDEPEPSAAAAEPQATENPAAEESAAPSQVLEERTVPDMAALKAQNDDFAAWIQIPGTNVDYPVVVSDDTEYYLTHTFTGKESKIGTLFSLAKTDYAAPSKNIAIYGHNIKSSGNNMFRTLHSYKDQDFYAEHDTVYLDTLYRSGAYSIFAVLNMIDGEWDPSTAMFVDDEAFMRFVERARAQSMYETGVDVTPQDEILTLITCDRSYSSPDGRLLVMAVRQ
;
A
#
# COMPACT_ATOMS: atom_id res chain seq x y z
N MET A 1 74.23 40.43 37.65
CA MET A 1 72.87 40.32 38.25
C MET A 1 71.90 40.37 37.10
N SER A 2 71.47 39.21 36.62
CA SER A 2 70.44 39.10 35.58
C SER A 2 69.20 38.34 36.13
N LYS A 3 68.08 39.02 36.25
CA LYS A 3 66.82 38.41 36.64
C LYS A 3 66.11 37.96 35.35
N HIS A 4 66.07 36.64 35.17
CA HIS A 4 65.31 36.00 34.10
C HIS A 4 63.82 36.04 34.44
N ASN A 5 62.99 36.44 33.51
CA ASN A 5 61.55 36.66 33.64
C ASN A 5 60.83 35.48 33.01
N ASP A 6 60.53 34.42 33.79
CA ASP A 6 59.74 33.28 33.42
C ASP A 6 58.29 33.47 33.91
N LYS A 7 57.48 34.15 33.11
CA LYS A 7 56.02 34.11 33.26
C LYS A 7 55.34 34.43 31.95
N LYS A 8 55.06 33.41 31.10
CA LYS A 8 54.01 33.49 30.09
C LYS A 8 53.76 32.17 29.31
N HIS A 9 53.49 31.05 29.96
CA HIS A 9 53.02 29.85 29.23
C HIS A 9 51.89 29.07 29.88
N SER A 10 51.35 29.50 31.02
CA SER A 10 50.28 28.76 31.75
C SER A 10 48.86 29.07 31.24
N GLY A 11 48.61 30.24 30.65
CA GLY A 11 47.26 30.65 30.25
C GLY A 11 46.69 30.00 28.99
N ARG A 12 47.55 29.57 28.04
CA ARG A 12 47.13 29.02 26.75
C ARG A 12 46.60 27.58 26.84
N LYS A 13 47.07 26.78 27.76
CA LYS A 13 46.64 25.39 27.92
C LYS A 13 45.25 25.28 28.57
N GLY A 14 44.89 26.20 29.48
CA GLY A 14 43.57 26.22 30.10
C GLY A 14 42.44 26.62 29.18
N VAL A 15 42.70 27.64 28.32
CA VAL A 15 41.68 28.13 27.38
C VAL A 15 41.39 27.08 26.27
N MET A 16 42.41 26.37 25.81
CA MET A 16 42.23 25.31 24.80
C MET A 16 41.46 24.10 25.36
N GLY A 17 41.67 23.76 26.65
CA GLY A 17 40.95 22.67 27.30
C GLY A 17 39.46 22.98 27.50
N THR A 18 39.15 24.24 27.86
CA THR A 18 37.74 24.67 28.01
C THR A 18 37.00 24.76 26.69
N PHE A 19 37.67 25.17 25.60
CA PHE A 19 37.07 25.16 24.22
C PHE A 19 36.81 23.74 23.76
N LEU A 20 37.74 22.80 23.97
CA LEU A 20 37.55 21.40 23.60
C LEU A 20 36.40 20.74 24.40
N ALA A 21 36.29 21.04 25.71
CA ALA A 21 35.20 20.54 26.55
C ALA A 21 33.84 21.09 26.12
N LEU A 22 33.74 22.37 25.73
CA LEU A 22 32.51 22.95 25.21
C LEU A 22 32.10 22.36 23.84
N LEU A 23 33.06 22.09 22.98
CA LEU A 23 32.83 21.42 21.69
C LEU A 23 32.34 19.98 21.91
N LEU A 24 32.90 19.25 22.85
CA LEU A 24 32.47 17.88 23.19
C LEU A 24 31.07 17.87 23.82
N ILE A 25 30.75 18.80 24.69
CA ILE A 25 29.41 18.95 25.28
C ILE A 25 28.40 19.32 24.19
N GLY A 26 28.74 20.24 23.28
CA GLY A 26 27.91 20.60 22.14
C GLY A 26 27.67 19.43 21.18
N ALA A 27 28.72 18.65 20.87
CA ALA A 27 28.63 17.45 20.05
C ALA A 27 27.75 16.36 20.72
N LEU A 28 27.90 16.14 22.02
CA LEU A 28 27.06 15.22 22.80
C LEU A 28 25.60 15.67 22.87
N ALA A 29 25.35 16.96 23.01
CA ALA A 29 24.01 17.53 23.05
C ALA A 29 23.23 17.32 21.73
N ILE A 30 23.94 17.18 20.60
CA ILE A 30 23.35 16.86 19.30
C ILE A 30 23.30 15.34 19.06
N ALA A 31 24.38 14.63 19.41
CA ALA A 31 24.51 13.20 19.12
C ALA A 31 23.56 12.34 19.98
N VAL A 32 23.37 12.68 21.26
CA VAL A 32 22.53 11.88 22.16
C VAL A 32 21.06 11.84 21.70
N PRO A 33 20.40 12.97 21.37
CA PRO A 33 19.02 12.92 20.85
C PRO A 33 18.89 12.13 19.54
N VAL A 34 19.87 12.24 18.64
CA VAL A 34 19.87 11.50 17.36
C VAL A 34 19.98 9.99 17.61
N ILE A 35 20.91 9.58 18.49
CA ILE A 35 21.09 8.17 18.86
C ILE A 35 19.82 7.64 19.56
N MET A 36 19.23 8.41 20.47
CA MET A 36 17.98 8.00 21.14
C MET A 36 16.84 7.84 20.15
N GLN A 37 16.70 8.76 19.19
CA GLN A 37 15.68 8.67 18.15
C GLN A 37 15.90 7.43 17.26
N ASP A 38 17.12 7.12 16.88
CA ASP A 38 17.46 5.94 16.10
C ASP A 38 17.15 4.65 16.89
N MET A 39 17.43 4.64 18.19
CA MET A 39 17.08 3.50 19.06
C MET A 39 15.57 3.31 19.21
N GLU A 40 14.79 4.39 19.32
CA GLU A 40 13.32 4.31 19.34
C GLU A 40 12.77 3.74 18.03
N LEU A 41 13.20 4.25 16.88
CA LEU A 41 12.77 3.76 15.57
C LEU A 41 13.12 2.29 15.34
N ASN A 42 14.31 1.86 15.77
CA ASN A 42 14.73 0.46 15.65
C ASN A 42 13.93 -0.46 16.60
N ARG A 43 13.58 0.01 17.79
CA ARG A 43 12.73 -0.74 18.72
C ARG A 43 11.31 -0.89 18.18
N ASP A 44 10.74 0.18 17.61
CA ASP A 44 9.40 0.17 17.05
C ASP A 44 9.34 -0.69 15.77
N ALA A 45 10.43 -0.70 14.96
CA ALA A 45 10.55 -1.64 13.84
C ALA A 45 10.63 -3.10 14.30
N ALA A 46 11.31 -3.37 15.43
CA ALA A 46 11.40 -4.70 16.03
C ALA A 46 10.04 -5.23 16.51
N GLU A 47 9.12 -4.35 16.92
CA GLU A 47 7.74 -4.73 17.29
C GLU A 47 7.00 -5.36 16.10
N TYR A 48 7.16 -4.84 14.89
CA TYR A 48 6.57 -5.44 13.69
C TYR A 48 7.22 -6.75 13.30
N GLU A 49 8.51 -6.91 13.57
CA GLU A 49 9.20 -8.20 13.37
C GLU A 49 8.71 -9.27 14.36
N GLU A 50 8.52 -8.89 15.62
CA GLU A 50 7.96 -9.76 16.65
C GLU A 50 6.52 -10.17 16.30
N LEU A 51 5.69 -9.22 15.85
CA LEU A 51 4.33 -9.47 15.38
C LEU A 51 4.31 -10.47 14.21
N ARG A 52 5.20 -10.33 13.24
CA ARG A 52 5.34 -11.30 12.13
C ARG A 52 5.70 -12.69 12.60
N GLN A 53 6.65 -12.81 13.53
CA GLN A 53 7.12 -14.09 14.04
C GLN A 53 6.07 -14.78 14.91
N GLU A 54 5.37 -14.04 15.77
CA GLU A 54 4.33 -14.58 16.66
C GLU A 54 3.12 -15.09 15.88
N LEU A 55 2.73 -14.38 14.82
CA LEU A 55 1.53 -14.65 14.04
C LEU A 55 1.81 -15.45 12.76
N ALA A 56 3.07 -15.81 12.50
CA ALA A 56 3.44 -16.61 11.35
C ALA A 56 2.81 -18.00 11.44
N THR A 57 1.66 -18.18 10.83
CA THR A 57 1.10 -19.50 10.56
C THR A 57 1.46 -19.89 9.13
N THR A 58 1.87 -21.15 8.95
CA THR A 58 1.99 -21.72 7.60
C THR A 58 0.57 -21.91 7.08
N ALA A 59 -0.03 -20.85 6.54
CA ALA A 59 -1.28 -20.99 5.82
C ALA A 59 -0.98 -21.69 4.49
N PRO A 60 -1.81 -22.67 4.07
CA PRO A 60 -1.71 -23.20 2.73
C PRO A 60 -1.88 -22.04 1.75
N VAL A 61 -1.06 -21.98 0.69
CA VAL A 61 -1.18 -21.03 -0.41
C VAL A 61 -2.60 -21.11 -0.93
N LEU A 62 -3.39 -20.05 -0.68
CA LEU A 62 -4.70 -19.94 -1.29
C LEU A 62 -4.45 -19.63 -2.77
N THR A 63 -4.87 -20.54 -3.64
CA THR A 63 -4.95 -20.24 -5.08
C THR A 63 -5.86 -19.03 -5.28
N PRO A 64 -5.57 -18.12 -6.21
CA PRO A 64 -6.22 -16.81 -6.32
C PRO A 64 -7.75 -16.79 -6.48
N ASP A 65 -8.42 -17.94 -6.62
CA ASP A 65 -9.83 -18.03 -7.05
C ASP A 65 -10.79 -18.77 -6.11
N GLU A 66 -10.42 -19.11 -4.88
CA GLU A 66 -11.42 -19.66 -3.95
C GLU A 66 -11.96 -18.57 -3.00
N PRO A 67 -13.19 -18.08 -3.22
CA PRO A 67 -13.84 -17.21 -2.24
C PRO A 67 -14.08 -18.00 -0.96
N LYS A 68 -13.49 -17.56 0.15
CA LYS A 68 -13.81 -18.14 1.46
C LYS A 68 -15.32 -18.06 1.70
N PRO A 69 -15.96 -19.11 2.23
CA PRO A 69 -17.39 -19.06 2.54
C PRO A 69 -17.65 -17.93 3.54
N VAL A 70 -18.52 -17.02 3.14
CA VAL A 70 -19.02 -15.94 4.00
C VAL A 70 -19.79 -16.59 5.14
N ASP A 71 -19.43 -16.30 6.38
CA ASP A 71 -20.18 -16.75 7.56
C ASP A 71 -21.60 -16.13 7.49
N PRO A 72 -22.69 -16.94 7.44
CA PRO A 72 -24.04 -16.42 7.22
C PRO A 72 -24.62 -15.67 8.43
N ALA A 73 -23.81 -15.35 9.43
CA ALA A 73 -24.27 -14.71 10.67
C ALA A 73 -24.26 -13.18 10.68
N VAL A 74 -23.82 -12.50 9.60
CA VAL A 74 -23.97 -11.03 9.52
C VAL A 74 -25.31 -10.69 8.87
N ASN A 75 -26.33 -10.58 9.72
CA ASN A 75 -27.68 -10.12 9.34
C ASN A 75 -27.66 -8.59 9.14
N ILE A 76 -27.46 -8.15 7.91
CA ILE A 76 -27.61 -6.74 7.55
C ILE A 76 -29.10 -6.47 7.39
N ASN A 77 -29.70 -5.85 8.39
CA ASN A 77 -31.06 -5.30 8.33
C ASN A 77 -31.05 -4.11 7.35
N ILE A 78 -31.49 -4.34 6.12
CA ILE A 78 -31.79 -3.28 5.15
C ILE A 78 -33.24 -2.80 5.45
N PRO A 79 -33.47 -1.53 5.73
CA PRO A 79 -34.86 -1.02 5.82
C PRO A 79 -35.47 -1.02 4.43
N ASP A 80 -36.59 -1.70 4.29
CA ASP A 80 -37.47 -1.70 3.13
C ASP A 80 -38.25 -0.37 3.12
N GLU A 81 -37.90 0.56 2.24
CA GLU A 81 -38.75 1.70 1.91
C GLU A 81 -39.31 1.52 0.49
N THR A 82 -40.44 0.80 0.43
CA THR A 82 -41.35 0.84 -0.70
C THR A 82 -42.38 1.95 -0.48
N GLU A 83 -42.26 3.03 -1.20
CA GLU A 83 -43.43 3.87 -1.55
C GLU A 83 -43.37 4.22 -3.04
N THR A 84 -44.31 3.62 -3.76
CA THR A 84 -44.75 4.04 -5.10
C THR A 84 -45.85 5.09 -4.99
N PRO A 85 -45.98 6.01 -5.95
CA PRO A 85 -47.31 6.38 -6.41
C PRO A 85 -47.54 6.19 -7.91
N ASP A 86 -48.73 5.68 -8.17
CA ASP A 86 -49.40 5.51 -9.45
C ASP A 86 -49.45 6.74 -10.37
N SER A 87 -49.49 6.50 -11.67
CA SER A 87 -50.54 6.92 -12.62
C SER A 87 -50.19 6.49 -14.05
N GLU A 88 -50.93 5.55 -14.60
CA GLU A 88 -51.82 5.65 -15.79
C GLU A 88 -51.33 6.54 -16.95
N THR A 89 -51.27 6.15 -18.22
CA THR A 89 -52.23 5.54 -19.15
C THR A 89 -51.63 5.38 -20.57
N GLU A 90 -51.98 4.25 -21.25
CA GLU A 90 -52.36 4.08 -22.68
C GLU A 90 -51.31 4.27 -23.78
N GLU A 91 -51.17 3.44 -24.73
CA GLU A 91 -51.81 2.50 -25.61
C GLU A 91 -51.17 2.49 -27.00
N SER A 92 -51.24 1.31 -27.64
CA SER A 92 -51.17 0.94 -29.05
C SER A 92 -49.77 0.86 -29.70
N GLY A 93 -49.25 -0.29 -30.13
CA GLY A 93 -49.84 -1.20 -31.13
C GLY A 93 -48.97 -1.19 -32.36
N ASP A 94 -48.23 -2.24 -32.65
CA ASP A 94 -48.32 -2.98 -33.91
C ASP A 94 -47.08 -3.90 -34.14
N GLU A 95 -47.39 -5.19 -34.22
CA GLU A 95 -46.47 -6.20 -34.78
C GLU A 95 -46.71 -6.25 -36.31
N PRO A 96 -45.80 -6.74 -37.15
CA PRO A 96 -45.68 -8.19 -37.35
C PRO A 96 -44.27 -8.75 -37.71
N GLU A 97 -44.07 -9.98 -37.26
CA GLU A 97 -43.16 -10.99 -37.90
C GLU A 97 -43.77 -11.50 -39.20
N PRO A 98 -43.10 -12.44 -40.00
CA PRO A 98 -41.83 -13.12 -39.94
C PRO A 98 -41.09 -13.25 -41.29
N SER A 99 -39.89 -13.80 -41.34
CA SER A 99 -39.54 -14.81 -42.34
C SER A 99 -38.14 -15.45 -42.16
N ALA A 100 -38.16 -16.75 -42.16
CA ALA A 100 -37.06 -17.67 -42.08
C ALA A 100 -36.26 -17.76 -43.39
N ALA A 101 -34.95 -18.07 -43.31
CA ALA A 101 -34.30 -18.99 -44.24
C ALA A 101 -32.99 -19.54 -43.65
N ALA A 102 -32.95 -20.86 -43.56
CA ALA A 102 -31.84 -21.70 -43.14
C ALA A 102 -30.74 -21.78 -44.23
N ALA A 103 -29.49 -21.92 -43.79
CA ALA A 103 -28.45 -22.69 -44.50
C ALA A 103 -27.29 -23.03 -43.53
N GLU A 104 -27.14 -24.27 -43.21
CA GLU A 104 -25.93 -24.95 -42.72
C GLU A 104 -25.28 -25.71 -43.89
N PRO A 105 -24.13 -26.40 -43.73
CA PRO A 105 -22.85 -26.07 -43.12
C PRO A 105 -21.66 -26.26 -44.07
N GLN A 106 -20.47 -25.78 -43.77
CA GLN A 106 -19.23 -26.41 -44.22
C GLN A 106 -18.14 -26.31 -43.18
N ALA A 107 -17.67 -27.47 -42.75
CA ALA A 107 -16.49 -27.69 -41.94
C ALA A 107 -15.23 -27.38 -42.76
N THR A 108 -14.31 -26.61 -42.19
CA THR A 108 -12.91 -26.59 -42.59
C THR A 108 -12.03 -26.75 -41.35
N GLU A 109 -11.17 -27.74 -41.45
CA GLU A 109 -10.21 -28.19 -40.45
C GLU A 109 -9.27 -27.07 -40.03
N ASN A 110 -9.08 -27.00 -38.73
CA ASN A 110 -8.16 -26.11 -38.08
C ASN A 110 -6.81 -26.82 -37.87
N PRO A 111 -5.67 -26.29 -38.33
CA PRO A 111 -4.38 -26.80 -37.88
C PRO A 111 -4.05 -26.27 -36.51
N ALA A 112 -3.54 -27.19 -35.68
CA ALA A 112 -3.09 -27.09 -34.32
C ALA A 112 -2.60 -25.69 -33.88
N ALA A 113 -3.30 -25.08 -32.95
CA ALA A 113 -2.75 -24.02 -32.11
C ALA A 113 -1.72 -24.65 -31.16
N GLU A 114 -0.47 -24.25 -31.30
CA GLU A 114 0.54 -24.47 -30.29
C GLU A 114 0.06 -23.76 -29.03
N GLU A 115 -0.27 -24.55 -28.03
CA GLU A 115 -0.54 -24.16 -26.67
C GLU A 115 0.75 -23.52 -26.10
N SER A 116 0.82 -22.19 -26.16
CA SER A 116 1.83 -21.42 -25.45
C SER A 116 1.53 -21.61 -23.96
N ALA A 117 2.21 -22.58 -23.36
CA ALA A 117 2.21 -22.74 -21.90
C ALA A 117 2.71 -21.45 -21.28
N ALA A 118 1.79 -20.70 -20.66
CA ALA A 118 2.15 -19.66 -19.70
C ALA A 118 3.10 -20.28 -18.67
N PRO A 119 4.17 -19.59 -18.25
CA PRO A 119 5.07 -20.11 -17.25
C PRO A 119 4.24 -20.36 -15.99
N SER A 120 4.14 -21.63 -15.58
CA SER A 120 3.66 -22.01 -14.24
C SER A 120 4.59 -21.34 -13.26
N GLN A 121 4.17 -20.22 -12.71
CA GLN A 121 4.82 -19.62 -11.56
C GLN A 121 4.74 -20.66 -10.45
N VAL A 122 5.89 -21.14 -10.03
CA VAL A 122 6.05 -21.92 -8.79
C VAL A 122 5.61 -20.96 -7.69
N LEU A 123 4.41 -21.15 -7.16
CA LEU A 123 3.92 -20.42 -5.99
C LEU A 123 4.87 -20.80 -4.84
N GLU A 124 5.82 -19.94 -4.55
CA GLU A 124 6.62 -20.07 -3.32
C GLU A 124 5.66 -20.07 -2.14
N GLU A 125 5.86 -21.00 -1.21
CA GLU A 125 5.07 -21.06 0.03
C GLU A 125 5.25 -19.75 0.80
N ARG A 126 4.30 -18.83 0.61
CA ARG A 126 4.28 -17.53 1.29
C ARG A 126 3.68 -17.71 2.68
N THR A 127 4.39 -17.26 3.71
CA THR A 127 3.87 -17.22 5.07
C THR A 127 2.91 -16.04 5.21
N VAL A 128 1.67 -16.33 5.59
CA VAL A 128 0.64 -15.32 5.86
C VAL A 128 0.29 -15.39 7.35
N PRO A 129 0.24 -14.26 8.07
CA PRO A 129 -0.15 -14.23 9.47
C PRO A 129 -1.59 -14.70 9.71
N ASP A 130 -1.89 -15.11 10.94
CA ASP A 130 -3.28 -15.41 11.35
C ASP A 130 -4.10 -14.11 11.37
N MET A 131 -4.92 -13.93 10.33
CA MET A 131 -5.76 -12.73 10.15
C MET A 131 -6.81 -12.58 11.27
N ALA A 132 -7.32 -13.68 11.82
CA ALA A 132 -8.28 -13.63 12.90
C ALA A 132 -7.62 -13.20 14.22
N ALA A 133 -6.41 -13.67 14.48
CA ALA A 133 -5.63 -13.24 15.64
C ALA A 133 -5.25 -11.74 15.54
N LEU A 134 -4.90 -11.24 14.35
CA LEU A 134 -4.67 -9.81 14.10
C LEU A 134 -5.92 -8.98 14.35
N LYS A 135 -7.07 -9.43 13.85
CA LYS A 135 -8.36 -8.76 14.08
C LYS A 135 -8.76 -8.73 15.55
N ALA A 136 -8.42 -9.77 16.30
CA ALA A 136 -8.66 -9.81 17.75
C ALA A 136 -7.74 -8.88 18.56
N GLN A 137 -6.56 -8.55 18.02
CA GLN A 137 -5.63 -7.59 18.66
C GLN A 137 -5.98 -6.12 18.35
N ASN A 138 -6.51 -5.86 17.14
CA ASN A 138 -6.89 -4.52 16.72
C ASN A 138 -8.16 -4.60 15.85
N ASP A 139 -9.25 -3.99 16.34
CA ASP A 139 -10.54 -3.96 15.65
C ASP A 139 -10.51 -3.21 14.32
N ASP A 140 -9.54 -2.31 14.11
CA ASP A 140 -9.35 -1.59 12.86
C ASP A 140 -8.58 -2.40 11.80
N PHE A 141 -8.07 -3.61 12.16
CA PHE A 141 -7.36 -4.47 11.21
C PHE A 141 -8.23 -4.81 10.00
N ALA A 142 -7.68 -4.61 8.81
CA ALA A 142 -8.36 -4.84 7.53
C ALA A 142 -7.62 -5.81 6.61
N ALA A 143 -6.29 -5.73 6.55
CA ALA A 143 -5.49 -6.50 5.61
C ALA A 143 -4.04 -6.68 6.09
N TRP A 144 -3.33 -7.61 5.44
CA TRP A 144 -1.88 -7.74 5.50
C TRP A 144 -1.29 -7.50 4.13
N ILE A 145 -0.30 -6.61 4.01
CA ILE A 145 0.39 -6.31 2.75
C ILE A 145 1.80 -6.87 2.77
N GLN A 146 2.22 -7.45 1.64
CA GLN A 146 3.58 -7.97 1.47
C GLN A 146 4.11 -7.67 0.06
N ILE A 147 5.36 -7.20 -0.02
CA ILE A 147 6.11 -7.10 -1.27
C ILE A 147 7.34 -8.02 -1.14
N PRO A 148 7.39 -9.17 -1.83
CA PRO A 148 8.48 -10.14 -1.70
C PRO A 148 9.85 -9.53 -1.95
N GLY A 149 10.84 -9.98 -1.19
CA GLY A 149 12.21 -9.48 -1.30
C GLY A 149 12.43 -8.07 -0.73
N THR A 150 11.42 -7.47 -0.10
CA THR A 150 11.49 -6.15 0.52
C THR A 150 11.11 -6.18 2.00
N ASN A 151 11.21 -5.02 2.67
CA ASN A 151 10.76 -4.87 4.07
C ASN A 151 9.25 -4.59 4.19
N VAL A 152 8.51 -4.51 3.08
CA VAL A 152 7.05 -4.30 3.13
C VAL A 152 6.38 -5.62 3.45
N ASP A 153 6.02 -5.78 4.73
CA ASP A 153 5.39 -6.98 5.29
C ASP A 153 4.69 -6.56 6.60
N TYR A 154 3.49 -5.95 6.48
CA TYR A 154 2.83 -5.19 7.54
C TYR A 154 1.33 -5.39 7.59
N PRO A 155 0.72 -5.23 8.81
CA PRO A 155 -0.72 -5.04 8.92
C PRO A 155 -1.15 -3.70 8.33
N VAL A 156 -2.36 -3.68 7.78
CA VAL A 156 -3.07 -2.49 7.31
C VAL A 156 -4.33 -2.34 8.13
N VAL A 157 -4.61 -1.12 8.59
CA VAL A 157 -5.82 -0.77 9.32
C VAL A 157 -6.73 0.13 8.50
N VAL A 158 -8.02 0.17 8.82
CA VAL A 158 -8.97 1.17 8.29
C VAL A 158 -9.39 2.07 9.43
N SER A 159 -9.27 3.37 9.27
CA SER A 159 -9.62 4.33 10.30
C SER A 159 -10.16 5.64 9.73
N ASP A 160 -11.11 6.25 10.45
CA ASP A 160 -11.54 7.63 10.24
C ASP A 160 -10.50 8.60 10.82
N ASP A 161 -9.78 8.21 11.88
CA ASP A 161 -8.69 8.98 12.48
C ASP A 161 -7.35 8.61 11.84
N THR A 162 -7.06 9.28 10.72
CA THR A 162 -5.82 9.06 9.97
C THR A 162 -4.58 9.59 10.70
N GLU A 163 -4.72 10.55 11.62
CA GLU A 163 -3.60 11.10 12.40
C GLU A 163 -3.16 10.13 13.49
N TYR A 164 -4.09 9.36 14.05
CA TYR A 164 -3.78 8.36 15.07
C TYR A 164 -2.75 7.36 14.57
N TYR A 165 -3.00 6.73 13.43
CA TYR A 165 -2.11 5.71 12.88
C TYR A 165 -0.83 6.26 12.23
N LEU A 166 -0.73 7.56 12.03
CA LEU A 166 0.55 8.21 11.73
C LEU A 166 1.50 8.25 12.92
N THR A 167 0.98 8.11 14.14
CA THR A 167 1.75 8.28 15.39
C THR A 167 1.63 7.09 16.35
N HIS A 168 0.95 6.02 15.94
CA HIS A 168 0.77 4.81 16.76
C HIS A 168 1.02 3.54 15.96
N THR A 169 1.63 2.54 16.61
CA THR A 169 1.80 1.19 16.06
C THR A 169 0.45 0.47 15.96
N PHE A 170 0.46 -0.67 15.29
CA PHE A 170 -0.70 -1.58 15.19
C PHE A 170 -1.28 -1.96 16.57
N THR A 171 -0.44 -2.09 17.58
CA THR A 171 -0.84 -2.43 18.95
C THR A 171 -1.27 -1.22 19.79
N GLY A 172 -1.33 -0.01 19.18
CA GLY A 172 -1.77 1.22 19.84
C GLY A 172 -0.70 1.92 20.68
N LYS A 173 0.58 1.57 20.50
CA LYS A 173 1.70 2.22 21.19
C LYS A 173 2.14 3.45 20.40
N GLU A 174 2.42 4.56 21.10
CA GLU A 174 2.98 5.77 20.47
C GLU A 174 4.31 5.45 19.77
N SER A 175 4.40 5.80 18.50
CA SER A 175 5.54 5.53 17.62
C SER A 175 5.59 6.48 16.43
N LYS A 176 6.80 6.92 16.07
CA LYS A 176 7.02 7.73 14.87
C LYS A 176 6.94 6.91 13.56
N ILE A 177 7.02 5.58 13.66
CA ILE A 177 6.89 4.68 12.49
C ILE A 177 5.43 4.64 12.03
N GLY A 178 4.49 4.68 12.98
CA GLY A 178 3.07 4.56 12.70
C GLY A 178 2.68 3.17 12.18
N THR A 179 1.52 3.10 11.56
CA THR A 179 0.96 1.90 10.93
C THR A 179 0.54 2.23 9.50
N LEU A 180 0.52 1.25 8.60
CA LEU A 180 -0.09 1.41 7.29
C LEU A 180 -1.61 1.48 7.45
N PHE A 181 -2.25 2.43 6.76
CA PHE A 181 -3.68 2.63 6.91
C PHE A 181 -4.39 2.97 5.61
N SER A 182 -5.67 2.63 5.56
CA SER A 182 -6.62 3.11 4.55
C SER A 182 -7.66 4.03 5.19
N LEU A 183 -8.21 4.93 4.39
CA LEU A 183 -9.33 5.78 4.81
C LEU A 183 -10.59 4.93 4.98
N ALA A 184 -11.50 5.34 5.87
CA ALA A 184 -12.76 4.63 6.15
C ALA A 184 -13.68 4.44 4.95
N LYS A 185 -13.51 5.24 3.88
CA LYS A 185 -14.21 5.02 2.60
C LYS A 185 -13.77 3.77 1.83
N THR A 186 -12.71 3.08 2.29
CA THR A 186 -12.17 1.87 1.65
C THR A 186 -12.85 0.64 2.26
N ASP A 187 -13.53 -0.15 1.43
CA ASP A 187 -14.14 -1.42 1.83
C ASP A 187 -13.26 -2.59 1.40
N TYR A 188 -12.97 -3.49 2.34
CA TYR A 188 -12.16 -4.70 2.13
C TYR A 188 -13.03 -5.96 2.04
N ALA A 189 -14.27 -5.92 2.50
CA ALA A 189 -15.22 -7.03 2.46
C ALA A 189 -15.98 -7.08 1.13
N ALA A 190 -16.53 -5.93 0.71
CA ALA A 190 -17.06 -5.71 -0.65
C ALA A 190 -16.08 -4.77 -1.37
N PRO A 191 -15.09 -5.32 -2.07
CA PRO A 191 -13.89 -4.55 -2.35
C PRO A 191 -14.15 -3.30 -3.16
N SER A 192 -13.60 -2.20 -2.66
CA SER A 192 -13.51 -0.95 -3.40
C SER A 192 -12.79 -1.18 -4.73
N LYS A 193 -13.22 -0.46 -5.77
CA LYS A 193 -12.58 -0.50 -7.10
C LYS A 193 -11.09 -0.11 -7.04
N ASN A 194 -10.74 0.76 -6.08
CA ASN A 194 -9.36 1.10 -5.74
C ASN A 194 -9.18 1.03 -4.22
N ILE A 195 -8.28 0.18 -3.78
CA ILE A 195 -7.83 0.10 -2.39
C ILE A 195 -6.60 1.00 -2.25
N ALA A 196 -6.72 2.09 -1.51
CA ALA A 196 -5.62 3.03 -1.28
C ALA A 196 -5.03 2.84 0.12
N ILE A 197 -3.73 2.58 0.21
CA ILE A 197 -3.00 2.37 1.45
C ILE A 197 -1.93 3.44 1.60
N TYR A 198 -1.92 4.11 2.75
CA TYR A 198 -0.97 5.13 3.12
C TYR A 198 0.08 4.58 4.07
N GLY A 199 1.31 5.06 3.95
CA GLY A 199 2.39 4.70 4.84
C GLY A 199 3.50 5.75 4.87
N HIS A 200 4.17 5.83 6.01
CA HIS A 200 5.28 6.78 6.20
C HIS A 200 6.49 6.50 5.31
N ASN A 201 7.17 7.61 4.94
CA ASN A 201 8.52 7.61 4.39
C ASN A 201 9.47 8.20 5.44
N ILE A 202 10.07 7.34 6.27
CA ILE A 202 10.97 7.77 7.35
C ILE A 202 12.40 7.40 6.99
N LYS A 203 13.21 8.42 6.62
CA LYS A 203 14.59 8.21 6.17
C LYS A 203 15.52 7.62 7.24
N SER A 204 15.28 7.93 8.51
CA SER A 204 16.11 7.47 9.63
C SER A 204 15.78 6.07 10.14
N SER A 205 14.68 5.47 9.70
CA SER A 205 14.27 4.12 10.12
C SER A 205 14.72 2.99 9.18
N GLY A 206 15.71 3.24 8.32
CA GLY A 206 16.05 2.29 7.27
C GLY A 206 14.95 2.23 6.19
N ASN A 207 14.61 1.02 5.72
CA ASN A 207 13.58 0.82 4.70
C ASN A 207 12.21 0.41 5.28
N ASN A 208 11.91 0.85 6.52
CA ASN A 208 10.64 0.51 7.15
C ASN A 208 9.45 1.24 6.53
N MET A 209 8.26 0.68 6.71
CA MET A 209 7.00 1.13 6.15
C MET A 209 7.11 1.33 4.63
N PHE A 210 6.56 2.41 4.09
CA PHE A 210 6.61 2.72 2.66
C PHE A 210 7.86 3.49 2.22
N ARG A 211 8.92 3.53 3.05
CA ARG A 211 10.23 4.03 2.61
C ARG A 211 10.77 3.23 1.42
N THR A 212 10.57 1.92 1.41
CA THR A 212 10.98 1.01 0.33
C THR A 212 10.36 1.38 -1.02
N LEU A 213 9.15 1.98 -1.07
CA LEU A 213 8.52 2.37 -2.32
C LEU A 213 9.37 3.35 -3.14
N HIS A 214 10.27 4.11 -2.50
CA HIS A 214 11.18 4.98 -3.23
C HIS A 214 12.17 4.25 -4.14
N SER A 215 12.41 2.96 -3.89
CA SER A 215 13.26 2.13 -4.76
C SER A 215 12.60 1.86 -6.12
N TYR A 216 11.26 1.91 -6.21
CA TYR A 216 10.53 1.79 -7.47
C TYR A 216 10.76 2.96 -8.46
N LYS A 217 11.45 4.02 -8.07
CA LYS A 217 11.94 5.02 -9.02
C LYS A 217 13.00 4.46 -9.96
N ASP A 218 13.59 3.33 -9.60
CA ASP A 218 14.49 2.54 -10.41
C ASP A 218 13.71 1.39 -11.06
N GLN A 219 13.73 1.33 -12.41
CA GLN A 219 13.03 0.29 -13.17
C GLN A 219 13.64 -1.10 -12.95
N ASP A 220 14.92 -1.21 -12.63
CA ASP A 220 15.56 -2.50 -12.33
C ASP A 220 14.98 -3.06 -11.01
N PHE A 221 14.73 -2.20 -10.00
CA PHE A 221 14.06 -2.63 -8.78
C PHE A 221 12.62 -3.12 -9.04
N TYR A 222 11.88 -2.41 -9.91
CA TYR A 222 10.55 -2.86 -10.32
C TYR A 222 10.60 -4.25 -10.97
N ALA A 223 11.57 -4.51 -11.85
CA ALA A 223 11.67 -5.80 -12.55
C ALA A 223 11.91 -7.00 -11.60
N GLU A 224 12.47 -6.75 -10.41
CA GLU A 224 12.68 -7.76 -9.38
C GLU A 224 11.52 -7.86 -8.37
N HIS A 225 10.65 -6.83 -8.29
CA HIS A 225 9.61 -6.69 -7.27
C HIS A 225 8.29 -6.18 -7.87
N ASP A 226 7.83 -6.77 -8.97
CA ASP A 226 6.66 -6.33 -9.75
C ASP A 226 5.30 -6.69 -9.13
N THR A 227 5.30 -7.51 -8.08
CA THR A 227 4.11 -8.07 -7.45
C THR A 227 3.94 -7.62 -6.01
N VAL A 228 2.72 -7.22 -5.66
CA VAL A 228 2.28 -6.90 -4.30
C VAL A 228 1.22 -7.91 -3.89
N TYR A 229 1.34 -8.50 -2.70
CA TYR A 229 0.30 -9.32 -2.10
C TYR A 229 -0.51 -8.52 -1.08
N LEU A 230 -1.82 -8.70 -1.12
CA LEU A 230 -2.74 -8.13 -0.14
C LEU A 230 -3.73 -9.21 0.31
N ASP A 231 -3.63 -9.59 1.58
CA ASP A 231 -4.46 -10.60 2.21
C ASP A 231 -5.42 -9.93 3.20
N THR A 232 -6.68 -10.29 3.13
CA THR A 232 -7.74 -9.78 3.99
C THR A 232 -8.37 -10.93 4.79
N LEU A 233 -9.29 -10.61 5.69
CA LEU A 233 -10.12 -11.64 6.34
C LEU A 233 -10.98 -12.43 5.34
N TYR A 234 -11.22 -11.87 4.15
CA TYR A 234 -12.18 -12.38 3.18
C TYR A 234 -11.53 -13.04 1.98
N ARG A 235 -10.34 -12.58 1.59
CA ARG A 235 -9.66 -13.05 0.36
C ARG A 235 -8.18 -12.74 0.39
N SER A 236 -7.42 -13.50 -0.38
CA SER A 236 -6.03 -13.21 -0.76
C SER A 236 -5.98 -12.66 -2.17
N GLY A 237 -4.99 -11.85 -2.50
CA GLY A 237 -4.80 -11.31 -3.83
C GLY A 237 -3.34 -11.00 -4.16
N ALA A 238 -2.96 -11.33 -5.40
CA ALA A 238 -1.74 -10.83 -6.01
C ALA A 238 -2.09 -9.64 -6.92
N TYR A 239 -1.26 -8.61 -6.91
CA TYR A 239 -1.45 -7.39 -7.69
C TYR A 239 -0.17 -7.10 -8.47
N SER A 240 -0.27 -6.95 -9.79
CA SER A 240 0.84 -6.56 -10.66
C SER A 240 0.96 -5.04 -10.77
N ILE A 241 2.14 -4.49 -10.54
CA ILE A 241 2.37 -3.05 -10.59
C ILE A 241 2.25 -2.57 -12.05
N PHE A 242 1.33 -1.63 -12.31
CA PHE A 242 1.09 -1.06 -13.63
C PHE A 242 1.55 0.39 -13.79
N ALA A 243 1.79 1.13 -12.68
CA ALA A 243 2.28 2.50 -12.74
C ALA A 243 3.05 2.88 -11.47
N VAL A 244 4.12 3.66 -11.64
CA VAL A 244 4.89 4.31 -10.56
C VAL A 244 5.04 5.78 -10.90
N LEU A 245 4.53 6.67 -10.05
CA LEU A 245 4.49 8.10 -10.37
C LEU A 245 4.67 8.99 -9.15
N ASN A 246 5.15 10.21 -9.40
CA ASN A 246 5.08 11.28 -8.43
C ASN A 246 3.90 12.21 -8.75
N MET A 247 3.31 12.78 -7.70
CA MET A 247 2.30 13.82 -7.81
C MET A 247 2.44 14.86 -6.69
N ILE A 248 1.78 15.99 -6.84
CA ILE A 248 1.59 16.96 -5.76
C ILE A 248 0.22 16.73 -5.14
N ASP A 249 0.17 16.67 -3.81
CA ASP A 249 -1.07 16.50 -3.06
C ASP A 249 -2.09 17.56 -3.46
N GLY A 250 -3.33 17.14 -3.71
CA GLY A 250 -4.39 18.02 -4.19
C GLY A 250 -4.51 18.16 -5.71
N GLU A 251 -3.57 17.66 -6.53
CA GLU A 251 -3.73 17.64 -7.99
C GLU A 251 -4.88 16.74 -8.44
N TRP A 252 -5.06 15.62 -7.77
CA TRP A 252 -6.18 14.68 -7.90
C TRP A 252 -6.22 13.77 -6.67
N ASP A 253 -7.34 13.06 -6.44
CA ASP A 253 -7.47 12.13 -5.30
C ASP A 253 -7.07 10.71 -5.69
N PRO A 254 -5.83 10.26 -5.34
CA PRO A 254 -5.37 8.90 -5.62
C PRO A 254 -6.08 7.83 -4.77
N SER A 255 -6.83 8.24 -3.77
CA SER A 255 -7.59 7.37 -2.87
C SER A 255 -9.06 7.26 -3.21
N THR A 256 -9.48 7.69 -4.43
CA THR A 256 -10.84 7.49 -4.91
C THR A 256 -11.17 5.99 -4.89
N ALA A 257 -12.05 5.57 -3.97
CA ALA A 257 -12.36 4.15 -3.74
C ALA A 257 -13.37 3.59 -4.75
N MET A 258 -14.37 4.39 -5.15
CA MET A 258 -15.44 4.02 -6.07
C MET A 258 -15.54 5.02 -7.21
N PHE A 259 -15.97 4.55 -8.37
CA PHE A 259 -16.14 5.35 -9.58
C PHE A 259 -17.60 5.30 -10.06
N VAL A 260 -18.07 6.38 -10.66
CA VAL A 260 -19.46 6.50 -11.14
C VAL A 260 -19.75 5.50 -12.27
N ASP A 261 -18.77 5.18 -13.08
CA ASP A 261 -18.82 4.24 -14.20
C ASP A 261 -17.42 3.75 -14.59
N ASP A 262 -17.38 2.77 -15.48
CA ASP A 262 -16.16 2.19 -16.02
C ASP A 262 -15.27 3.21 -16.74
N GLU A 263 -15.88 4.18 -17.42
CA GLU A 263 -15.14 5.24 -18.12
C GLU A 263 -14.42 6.17 -17.14
N ALA A 264 -15.04 6.50 -16.01
CA ALA A 264 -14.40 7.28 -14.95
C ALA A 264 -13.23 6.52 -14.31
N PHE A 265 -13.39 5.21 -14.11
CA PHE A 265 -12.32 4.34 -13.64
C PHE A 265 -11.14 4.30 -14.63
N MET A 266 -11.42 4.08 -15.91
CA MET A 266 -10.37 4.02 -16.93
C MET A 266 -9.66 5.36 -17.11
N ARG A 267 -10.37 6.50 -17.03
CA ARG A 267 -9.72 7.83 -17.01
C ARG A 267 -8.75 7.99 -15.84
N PHE A 268 -9.09 7.44 -14.69
CA PHE A 268 -8.19 7.43 -13.51
C PHE A 268 -6.94 6.58 -13.77
N VAL A 269 -7.10 5.38 -14.32
CA VAL A 269 -6.00 4.47 -14.69
C VAL A 269 -5.10 5.08 -15.75
N GLU A 270 -5.67 5.64 -16.82
CA GLU A 270 -4.93 6.30 -17.90
C GLU A 270 -4.14 7.52 -17.42
N ARG A 271 -4.72 8.29 -16.48
CA ARG A 271 -4.02 9.40 -15.85
C ARG A 271 -2.78 8.92 -15.10
N ALA A 272 -2.90 7.83 -14.33
CA ALA A 272 -1.78 7.24 -13.62
C ALA A 272 -0.70 6.73 -14.59
N ARG A 273 -1.09 6.03 -15.65
CA ARG A 273 -0.17 5.55 -16.69
C ARG A 273 0.56 6.69 -17.39
N ALA A 274 -0.14 7.76 -17.76
CA ALA A 274 0.45 8.91 -18.44
C ALA A 274 1.48 9.66 -17.58
N GLN A 275 1.38 9.54 -16.26
CA GLN A 275 2.32 10.13 -15.29
C GLN A 275 3.36 9.13 -14.79
N SER A 276 3.28 7.86 -15.17
CA SER A 276 4.22 6.82 -14.74
C SER A 276 5.64 7.12 -15.19
N MET A 277 6.61 6.84 -14.35
CA MET A 277 8.05 7.05 -14.62
C MET A 277 8.57 6.15 -15.73
N TYR A 278 7.91 5.02 -15.96
CA TYR A 278 8.24 4.04 -17.00
C TYR A 278 6.99 3.21 -17.36
N GLU A 279 7.05 2.54 -18.50
CA GLU A 279 6.02 1.61 -18.93
C GLU A 279 6.29 0.22 -18.33
N THR A 280 5.26 -0.41 -17.79
CA THR A 280 5.34 -1.74 -17.16
C THR A 280 4.83 -2.85 -18.08
N GLY A 281 4.03 -2.51 -19.09
CA GLY A 281 3.37 -3.49 -19.96
C GLY A 281 2.18 -4.21 -19.33
N VAL A 282 1.80 -3.86 -18.10
CA VAL A 282 0.67 -4.48 -17.39
C VAL A 282 -0.63 -3.81 -17.83
N ASP A 283 -1.59 -4.58 -18.32
CA ASP A 283 -2.90 -4.09 -18.72
C ASP A 283 -3.85 -3.94 -17.53
N VAL A 284 -4.78 -2.98 -17.64
CA VAL A 284 -5.88 -2.78 -16.68
C VAL A 284 -7.16 -2.62 -17.50
N THR A 285 -8.20 -3.36 -17.13
CA THR A 285 -9.52 -3.33 -17.77
C THR A 285 -10.58 -2.70 -16.85
N PRO A 286 -11.73 -2.28 -17.40
CA PRO A 286 -12.81 -1.72 -16.60
C PRO A 286 -13.33 -2.65 -15.49
N GLN A 287 -13.12 -3.96 -15.58
CA GLN A 287 -13.59 -4.95 -14.60
C GLN A 287 -12.62 -5.14 -13.45
N ASP A 288 -11.37 -4.70 -13.59
CA ASP A 288 -10.32 -4.94 -12.62
C ASP A 288 -10.49 -4.09 -11.35
N GLU A 289 -9.86 -4.56 -10.28
CA GLU A 289 -9.62 -3.84 -9.04
C GLU A 289 -8.17 -3.41 -8.98
N ILE A 290 -7.91 -2.24 -8.43
CA ILE A 290 -6.55 -1.73 -8.27
C ILE A 290 -6.20 -1.47 -6.81
N LEU A 291 -4.90 -1.49 -6.54
CA LEU A 291 -4.26 -1.16 -5.28
C LEU A 291 -3.37 0.06 -5.49
N THR A 292 -3.51 1.09 -4.66
CA THR A 292 -2.69 2.29 -4.71
C THR A 292 -1.91 2.44 -3.40
N LEU A 293 -0.60 2.32 -3.44
CA LEU A 293 0.30 2.54 -2.31
C LEU A 293 0.80 3.98 -2.34
N ILE A 294 0.63 4.72 -1.25
CA ILE A 294 0.85 6.17 -1.19
C ILE A 294 1.83 6.50 -0.07
N THR A 295 2.90 7.23 -0.41
CA THR A 295 3.85 7.73 0.59
C THR A 295 4.32 9.14 0.26
N CYS A 296 4.91 9.83 1.25
CA CYS A 296 5.47 11.16 1.05
C CYS A 296 6.73 11.13 0.19
N ASP A 297 6.84 12.02 -0.78
CA ASP A 297 8.08 12.30 -1.52
C ASP A 297 8.49 13.76 -1.45
N ARG A 298 9.09 14.14 -0.32
CA ARG A 298 9.59 15.50 -0.10
C ARG A 298 10.76 15.89 -0.99
N SER A 299 11.38 14.94 -1.72
CA SER A 299 12.41 15.22 -2.70
C SER A 299 11.83 15.68 -4.03
N TYR A 300 10.60 15.27 -4.35
CA TYR A 300 9.86 15.71 -5.52
C TYR A 300 9.23 17.09 -5.28
N SER A 301 8.46 17.22 -4.21
CA SER A 301 7.88 18.50 -3.77
C SER A 301 7.70 18.49 -2.26
N SER A 302 8.20 19.50 -1.55
CA SER A 302 8.05 19.57 -0.09
C SER A 302 7.10 20.72 0.28
N PRO A 303 6.09 20.45 1.16
CA PRO A 303 5.81 19.18 1.83
C PRO A 303 4.88 18.23 1.06
N ASP A 304 4.36 18.67 -0.11
CA ASP A 304 3.15 18.13 -0.74
C ASP A 304 3.42 17.01 -1.75
N GLY A 305 4.69 16.67 -1.98
CA GLY A 305 5.07 15.58 -2.89
C GLY A 305 4.63 14.20 -2.37
N ARG A 306 4.04 13.41 -3.26
CA ARG A 306 3.66 12.01 -3.04
C ARG A 306 4.31 11.12 -4.08
N LEU A 307 4.67 9.91 -3.66
CA LEU A 307 5.02 8.81 -4.55
C LEU A 307 3.91 7.79 -4.47
N LEU A 308 3.45 7.36 -5.63
CA LEU A 308 2.44 6.33 -5.81
C LEU A 308 3.05 5.12 -6.51
N VAL A 309 2.73 3.93 -5.98
CA VAL A 309 2.93 2.65 -6.67
C VAL A 309 1.55 2.03 -6.82
N MET A 310 1.12 1.84 -8.08
CA MET A 310 -0.24 1.39 -8.39
C MET A 310 -0.20 0.03 -9.08
N ALA A 311 -1.01 -0.88 -8.58
CA ALA A 311 -1.04 -2.27 -9.04
C ALA A 311 -2.47 -2.73 -9.35
N VAL A 312 -2.62 -3.66 -10.29
CA VAL A 312 -3.88 -4.26 -10.69
C VAL A 312 -3.96 -5.70 -10.19
N ARG A 313 -5.12 -6.12 -9.72
CA ARG A 313 -5.37 -7.48 -9.24
C ARG A 313 -5.23 -8.48 -10.38
N GLN A 314 -4.50 -9.59 -10.11
CA GLN A 314 -4.34 -10.73 -11.02
C GLN A 314 -5.52 -11.70 -10.93
#